data_48eae9a349bbaed18d53d22fc95e30f1
#
_entry.id   48eae9a349bbaed18d53d22fc95e30f1
#
_cell.length_a   1.000
_cell.length_b   1.000
_cell.length_c   1.000
_cell.angle_alpha   90.00
_cell.angle_beta   90.00
_cell.angle_gamma   90.00
#
_symmetry.space_group_name_H-M   'P 1'
#
loop_
_entity.id
_entity.type
_entity.pdbx_description
1 polymer ?
#
loop_
_entity_poly.entity_id
_entity_poly.type
_entity_poly.pdbx_seq_one_letter_code
_entity_poly.pdbx_strand_id
1 'polypeptide(L)'
;SIKYIGFKGNNDACKYLIKNIKSNYLTCVTNIKFNSNYWIITLNNKDKVCFKNLILTCPFPQLKKLSNKYLNKKILNINPQMLPNITVMVAYKNCAQIPIGSIRFDDPIIAWASQENTKSRFKSKQSLWTVQCTKKFSKKNINLLKRKPKIYEKLILKKFEELTGYQAKNIIFQSIHAWKYAYKKKGPKNIESLWINKYQLGICADWFCGDKAEHAWLSANNLFSHIKKNLPR
;
A
#
# COMPACT_ATOMS: atom_id res chain seq x y z
N SER A 1 11.22 -19.12 -10.16
CA SER A 1 10.16 -18.31 -10.81
C SER A 1 10.71 -16.96 -11.26
N ILE A 2 10.35 -16.52 -12.45
CA ILE A 2 10.72 -15.19 -12.98
C ILE A 2 9.99 -14.14 -12.15
N LYS A 3 10.72 -13.10 -11.70
CA LYS A 3 10.17 -11.96 -10.97
C LYS A 3 10.41 -10.69 -11.78
N TYR A 4 9.38 -9.89 -11.95
CA TYR A 4 9.47 -8.60 -12.63
C TYR A 4 9.60 -7.47 -11.62
N ILE A 5 10.39 -6.45 -11.95
CA ILE A 5 10.56 -5.24 -11.16
C ILE A 5 10.43 -4.02 -12.08
N GLY A 6 9.95 -2.90 -11.55
CA GLY A 6 9.96 -1.64 -12.29
C GLY A 6 11.39 -1.14 -12.50
N PHE A 7 11.69 -0.56 -13.66
CA PHE A 7 13.03 -0.10 -14.01
C PHE A 7 13.54 1.03 -13.11
N LYS A 8 12.72 2.07 -12.90
CA LYS A 8 13.05 3.22 -12.02
C LYS A 8 12.52 3.04 -10.58
N GLY A 9 11.45 2.29 -10.41
CA GLY A 9 10.82 2.07 -9.11
C GLY A 9 9.73 1.00 -9.15
N ASN A 10 9.34 0.49 -7.99
CA ASN A 10 8.30 -0.54 -7.91
C ASN A 10 6.93 -0.05 -8.42
N ASN A 11 6.74 1.26 -8.53
CA ASN A 11 5.52 1.90 -9.02
C ASN A 11 5.55 2.27 -10.51
N ASP A 12 6.57 1.86 -11.27
CA ASP A 12 6.69 2.20 -12.69
C ASP A 12 5.52 1.66 -13.53
N ALA A 13 5.07 0.44 -13.24
CA ALA A 13 3.89 -0.11 -13.90
C ALA A 13 2.65 0.77 -13.67
N CYS A 14 2.43 1.23 -12.43
CA CYS A 14 1.32 2.13 -12.12
C CYS A 14 1.48 3.49 -12.83
N LYS A 15 2.70 4.05 -12.85
CA LYS A 15 2.98 5.31 -13.55
C LYS A 15 2.74 5.18 -15.06
N TYR A 16 3.13 4.05 -15.65
CA TYR A 16 2.88 3.77 -17.06
C TYR A 16 1.38 3.72 -17.37
N LEU A 17 0.61 3.02 -16.54
CA LEU A 17 -0.85 2.89 -16.73
C LEU A 17 -1.58 4.24 -16.64
N ILE A 18 -1.11 5.16 -15.80
CA ILE A 18 -1.77 6.47 -15.60
C ILE A 18 -1.14 7.61 -16.39
N LYS A 19 -0.16 7.35 -17.26
CA LYS A 19 0.60 8.41 -17.96
C LYS A 19 -0.27 9.41 -18.73
N ASN A 20 -1.41 8.94 -19.26
CA ASN A 20 -2.37 9.75 -20.03
C ASN A 20 -3.60 10.15 -19.21
N ILE A 21 -3.61 9.93 -17.89
CA ILE A 21 -4.71 10.24 -17.00
C ILE A 21 -4.32 11.45 -16.15
N LYS A 22 -5.20 12.47 -16.09
CA LYS A 22 -5.00 13.62 -15.21
C LYS A 22 -4.92 13.16 -13.75
N SER A 23 -3.78 13.36 -13.14
CA SER A 23 -3.50 12.90 -11.77
C SER A 23 -3.12 14.07 -10.88
N ASN A 24 -3.74 14.17 -9.70
CA ASN A 24 -3.43 15.17 -8.69
C ASN A 24 -2.69 14.49 -7.53
N TYR A 25 -1.41 14.82 -7.39
CA TYR A 25 -0.57 14.33 -6.30
C TYR A 25 -0.63 15.27 -5.09
N LEU A 26 -0.20 14.78 -3.92
CA LEU A 26 -0.23 15.52 -2.65
C LEU A 26 -1.62 16.06 -2.29
N THR A 27 -2.66 15.45 -2.87
CA THR A 27 -4.05 15.85 -2.74
C THR A 27 -4.81 14.77 -1.99
N CYS A 28 -5.43 15.14 -0.88
CA CYS A 28 -6.22 14.24 -0.05
C CYS A 28 -7.70 14.58 -0.13
N VAL A 29 -8.54 13.58 -0.41
CA VAL A 29 -9.99 13.72 -0.31
C VAL A 29 -10.40 13.65 1.15
N THR A 30 -11.02 14.72 1.65
CA THR A 30 -11.45 14.83 3.04
C THR A 30 -12.93 14.53 3.24
N ASN A 31 -13.76 14.79 2.22
CA ASN A 31 -15.19 14.50 2.23
C ASN A 31 -15.72 14.22 0.82
N ILE A 32 -16.78 13.42 0.75
CA ILE A 32 -17.55 13.18 -0.47
C ILE A 32 -19.04 13.38 -0.20
N LYS A 33 -19.76 14.02 -1.11
CA LYS A 33 -21.21 14.22 -1.03
C LYS A 33 -21.82 13.95 -2.40
N PHE A 34 -22.84 13.09 -2.47
CA PHE A 34 -23.66 12.90 -3.67
C PHE A 34 -24.86 13.84 -3.61
N ASN A 35 -25.05 14.62 -4.64
CA ASN A 35 -26.13 15.59 -4.74
C ASN A 35 -26.54 15.75 -6.22
N SER A 36 -27.83 15.70 -6.50
CA SER A 36 -28.40 15.95 -7.85
C SER A 36 -27.63 15.24 -8.98
N ASN A 37 -27.36 13.94 -8.81
CA ASN A 37 -26.64 13.07 -9.75
C ASN A 37 -25.13 13.37 -9.94
N TYR A 38 -24.54 14.17 -9.05
CA TYR A 38 -23.10 14.46 -9.07
C TYR A 38 -22.46 14.21 -7.71
N TRP A 39 -21.21 13.79 -7.75
CA TRP A 39 -20.33 13.72 -6.60
C TRP A 39 -19.63 15.07 -6.41
N ILE A 40 -19.75 15.64 -5.22
CA ILE A 40 -18.97 16.80 -4.77
C ILE A 40 -17.88 16.26 -3.86
N ILE A 41 -16.63 16.42 -4.28
CA ILE A 41 -15.45 15.94 -3.58
C ILE A 41 -14.73 17.14 -2.96
N THR A 42 -14.54 17.12 -1.65
CA THR A 42 -13.79 18.17 -0.93
C THR A 42 -12.35 17.70 -0.71
N LEU A 43 -11.40 18.53 -1.08
CA LEU A 43 -9.97 18.28 -0.96
C LEU A 43 -9.40 18.87 0.35
N ASN A 44 -8.16 18.51 0.68
CA ASN A 44 -7.48 19.00 1.88
C ASN A 44 -7.24 20.53 1.91
N ASN A 45 -7.14 21.17 0.75
CA ASN A 45 -7.07 22.62 0.58
C ASN A 45 -8.46 23.32 0.59
N LYS A 46 -9.53 22.57 0.92
CA LYS A 46 -10.94 22.98 0.92
C LYS A 46 -11.57 23.19 -0.47
N ASP A 47 -10.83 23.04 -1.56
CA ASP A 47 -11.38 23.05 -2.91
C ASP A 47 -12.43 21.97 -3.09
N LYS A 48 -13.40 22.23 -3.97
CA LYS A 48 -14.45 21.29 -4.34
C LYS A 48 -14.39 21.01 -5.83
N VAL A 49 -14.46 19.73 -6.18
CA VAL A 49 -14.55 19.27 -7.57
C VAL A 49 -15.76 18.37 -7.73
N CYS A 50 -16.38 18.39 -8.92
CA CYS A 50 -17.61 17.67 -9.21
C CYS A 50 -17.39 16.61 -10.28
N PHE A 51 -17.98 15.42 -10.10
CA PHE A 51 -17.93 14.30 -11.05
C PHE A 51 -19.26 13.57 -11.10
N LYS A 52 -19.61 13.01 -12.26
CA LYS A 52 -20.78 12.10 -12.41
C LYS A 52 -20.54 10.75 -11.72
N ASN A 53 -19.38 10.17 -11.94
CA ASN A 53 -19.01 8.86 -11.43
C ASN A 53 -17.87 8.99 -10.43
N LEU A 54 -17.86 8.15 -9.42
CA LEU A 54 -16.79 8.08 -8.43
C LEU A 54 -16.33 6.63 -8.28
N ILE A 55 -15.01 6.41 -8.35
CA ILE A 55 -14.41 5.11 -8.03
C ILE A 55 -13.50 5.29 -6.82
N LEU A 56 -13.72 4.49 -5.77
CA LEU A 56 -12.92 4.46 -4.56
C LEU A 56 -12.03 3.22 -4.55
N THR A 57 -10.72 3.42 -4.41
CA THR A 57 -9.71 2.35 -4.43
C THR A 57 -8.90 2.25 -3.14
N CYS A 58 -9.28 3.04 -2.12
CA CYS A 58 -8.56 3.10 -0.86
C CYS A 58 -8.81 1.87 0.03
N PRO A 59 -7.95 1.63 1.05
CA PRO A 59 -8.17 0.60 2.05
C PRO A 59 -9.53 0.73 2.75
N PHE A 60 -10.15 -0.40 3.09
CA PHE A 60 -11.52 -0.44 3.62
C PHE A 60 -11.80 0.50 4.79
N PRO A 61 -10.92 0.68 5.79
CA PRO A 61 -11.19 1.64 6.88
C PRO A 61 -11.29 3.10 6.40
N GLN A 62 -10.53 3.47 5.37
CA GLN A 62 -10.62 4.79 4.74
C GLN A 62 -11.88 4.92 3.87
N LEU A 63 -12.20 3.87 3.11
CA LEU A 63 -13.45 3.75 2.37
C LEU A 63 -14.66 3.97 3.30
N LYS A 64 -14.71 3.22 4.40
CA LYS A 64 -15.80 3.33 5.39
C LYS A 64 -15.93 4.74 5.93
N LYS A 65 -14.80 5.39 6.27
CA LYS A 65 -14.81 6.78 6.76
C LYS A 65 -15.41 7.76 5.74
N LEU A 66 -15.09 7.60 4.46
CA LEU A 66 -15.55 8.51 3.41
C LEU A 66 -16.99 8.24 2.95
N SER A 67 -17.36 6.97 2.82
CA SER A 67 -18.54 6.56 2.05
C SER A 67 -19.60 5.80 2.85
N ASN A 68 -19.49 5.70 4.19
CA ASN A 68 -20.38 4.90 5.05
C ASN A 68 -21.87 5.07 4.72
N LYS A 69 -22.34 6.31 4.53
CA LYS A 69 -23.75 6.64 4.25
C LYS A 69 -24.26 6.17 2.88
N TYR A 70 -23.37 5.79 1.96
CA TYR A 70 -23.69 5.29 0.62
C TYR A 70 -23.61 3.78 0.53
N LEU A 71 -23.11 3.11 1.58
CA LEU A 71 -22.92 1.67 1.64
C LEU A 71 -24.07 1.03 2.42
N ASN A 72 -24.62 -0.06 1.87
CA ASN A 72 -25.61 -0.83 2.60
C ASN A 72 -24.97 -1.70 3.71
N LYS A 73 -25.80 -2.23 4.63
CA LYS A 73 -25.32 -3.08 5.73
C LYS A 73 -24.52 -4.30 5.24
N LYS A 74 -24.89 -4.90 4.11
CA LYS A 74 -24.19 -6.05 3.53
C LYS A 74 -22.74 -5.71 3.19
N ILE A 75 -22.49 -4.54 2.59
CA ILE A 75 -21.15 -4.05 2.24
C ILE A 75 -20.37 -3.69 3.50
N LEU A 76 -20.99 -3.00 4.44
CA LEU A 76 -20.35 -2.63 5.72
C LEU A 76 -19.93 -3.85 6.54
N ASN A 77 -20.69 -4.94 6.44
CA ASN A 77 -20.40 -6.21 7.14
C ASN A 77 -19.26 -7.00 6.49
N ILE A 78 -18.82 -6.68 5.27
CA ILE A 78 -17.63 -7.29 4.68
C ILE A 78 -16.42 -7.11 5.62
N ASN A 79 -16.25 -5.91 6.16
CA ASN A 79 -15.26 -5.53 7.15
C ASN A 79 -13.91 -6.29 7.06
N PRO A 80 -13.19 -6.17 5.95
CA PRO A 80 -11.94 -6.88 5.78
C PRO A 80 -10.95 -6.47 6.87
N GLN A 81 -10.35 -7.46 7.50
CA GLN A 81 -9.33 -7.21 8.51
C GLN A 81 -8.01 -6.85 7.82
N MET A 82 -7.61 -5.59 7.97
CA MET A 82 -6.33 -5.09 7.46
C MET A 82 -5.25 -5.19 8.54
N LEU A 83 -4.07 -5.66 8.15
CA LEU A 83 -2.90 -5.76 9.02
C LEU A 83 -1.84 -4.74 8.61
N PRO A 84 -1.13 -4.16 9.58
CA PRO A 84 -0.05 -3.24 9.30
C PRO A 84 1.26 -3.94 8.95
N ASN A 85 2.19 -3.17 8.36
CA ASN A 85 3.59 -3.50 8.25
C ASN A 85 4.46 -2.32 8.70
N ILE A 86 5.54 -2.61 9.41
CA ILE A 86 6.61 -1.67 9.71
C ILE A 86 7.78 -2.05 8.80
N THR A 87 8.31 -1.07 8.08
CA THR A 87 9.41 -1.23 7.14
C THR A 87 10.52 -0.24 7.46
N VAL A 88 11.76 -0.70 7.48
CA VAL A 88 12.95 0.15 7.58
C VAL A 88 13.71 0.07 6.26
N MET A 89 14.11 1.21 5.73
CA MET A 89 15.07 1.33 4.65
C MET A 89 16.41 1.77 5.25
N VAL A 90 17.49 1.12 4.86
CA VAL A 90 18.83 1.40 5.38
C VAL A 90 19.88 1.26 4.29
N ALA A 91 20.88 2.13 4.33
CA ALA A 91 22.07 2.06 3.49
C ALA A 91 23.33 1.99 4.35
N TYR A 92 24.21 1.03 4.03
CA TYR A 92 25.50 0.85 4.68
C TYR A 92 26.64 1.17 3.70
N LYS A 93 27.65 1.92 4.14
CA LYS A 93 28.92 2.12 3.41
C LYS A 93 29.93 1.04 3.79
N ASN A 94 30.93 0.83 2.93
CA ASN A 94 32.08 -0.05 3.20
C ASN A 94 31.70 -1.47 3.67
N CYS A 95 30.62 -2.01 3.14
CA CYS A 95 30.15 -3.35 3.45
C CYS A 95 30.15 -4.21 2.18
N ALA A 96 30.54 -5.46 2.31
CA ALA A 96 30.42 -6.43 1.24
C ALA A 96 28.95 -6.56 0.83
N GLN A 97 28.70 -6.54 -0.47
CA GLN A 97 27.37 -6.82 -1.00
C GLN A 97 27.17 -8.34 -0.97
N ILE A 98 26.12 -8.77 -0.30
CA ILE A 98 25.73 -10.17 -0.29
C ILE A 98 24.98 -10.42 -1.63
N PRO A 99 25.38 -11.41 -2.45
CA PRO A 99 24.76 -11.66 -3.76
C PRO A 99 23.38 -12.35 -3.63
N ILE A 100 22.60 -11.92 -2.67
CA ILE A 100 21.27 -12.48 -2.36
C ILE A 100 20.22 -11.39 -2.52
N GLY A 101 19.25 -11.59 -3.39
CA GLY A 101 18.19 -10.61 -3.66
C GLY A 101 17.24 -10.37 -2.48
N SER A 102 17.01 -11.38 -1.66
CA SER A 102 16.19 -11.28 -0.46
C SER A 102 16.42 -12.40 0.52
N ILE A 103 16.19 -12.13 1.80
CA ILE A 103 16.34 -13.06 2.91
C ILE A 103 15.02 -13.14 3.67
N ARG A 104 14.60 -14.34 4.04
CA ARG A 104 13.54 -14.57 5.03
C ARG A 104 14.18 -14.94 6.34
N PHE A 105 13.68 -14.38 7.43
CA PHE A 105 14.19 -14.62 8.77
C PHE A 105 13.14 -15.37 9.60
N ASP A 106 13.59 -16.32 10.38
CA ASP A 106 12.82 -16.91 11.47
C ASP A 106 13.12 -16.13 12.76
N ASP A 107 12.54 -14.94 12.85
CA ASP A 107 12.77 -13.98 13.93
C ASP A 107 11.45 -13.30 14.33
N PRO A 108 11.24 -13.01 15.63
CA PRO A 108 9.98 -12.39 16.09
C PRO A 108 9.77 -10.95 15.62
N ILE A 109 10.84 -10.24 15.26
CA ILE A 109 10.79 -8.82 14.84
C ILE A 109 10.83 -8.71 13.32
N ILE A 110 11.84 -9.31 12.67
CA ILE A 110 12.09 -9.20 11.23
C ILE A 110 11.59 -10.45 10.52
N ALA A 111 10.77 -10.26 9.50
CA ALA A 111 10.26 -11.36 8.66
C ALA A 111 11.05 -11.51 7.37
N TRP A 112 11.48 -10.40 6.77
CA TRP A 112 12.05 -10.40 5.43
C TRP A 112 12.87 -9.13 5.17
N ALA A 113 13.93 -9.29 4.39
CA ALA A 113 14.69 -8.16 3.86
C ALA A 113 15.01 -8.37 2.38
N SER A 114 15.04 -7.27 1.62
CA SER A 114 15.44 -7.24 0.22
C SER A 114 16.65 -6.35 0.06
N GLN A 115 17.67 -6.89 -0.61
CA GLN A 115 18.81 -6.10 -1.03
C GLN A 115 18.49 -5.38 -2.34
N GLU A 116 18.45 -4.06 -2.29
CA GLU A 116 18.05 -3.24 -3.43
C GLU A 116 19.10 -3.23 -4.56
N ASN A 117 20.37 -3.45 -4.23
CA ASN A 117 21.48 -3.50 -5.19
C ASN A 117 21.35 -4.63 -6.21
N THR A 118 20.67 -5.73 -5.87
CA THR A 118 20.43 -6.85 -6.79
C THR A 118 19.39 -6.52 -7.87
N LYS A 119 18.73 -5.38 -7.73
CA LYS A 119 17.82 -4.84 -8.74
C LYS A 119 18.64 -3.96 -9.69
N SER A 120 18.62 -4.21 -10.98
CA SER A 120 19.43 -3.55 -12.01
C SER A 120 19.34 -2.01 -12.01
N ARG A 121 18.33 -1.44 -11.35
CA ARG A 121 18.11 0.00 -11.23
C ARG A 121 19.07 0.72 -10.28
N PHE A 122 19.74 0.01 -9.38
CA PHE A 122 20.67 0.59 -8.41
C PHE A 122 22.12 0.21 -8.73
N LYS A 123 22.88 1.17 -9.21
CA LYS A 123 24.33 1.06 -9.39
C LYS A 123 25.01 1.76 -8.21
N SER A 124 25.05 1.12 -7.04
CA SER A 124 25.65 1.68 -5.84
C SER A 124 26.69 0.74 -5.26
N LYS A 125 27.83 1.30 -4.78
CA LYS A 125 28.83 0.57 -3.99
C LYS A 125 28.36 0.34 -2.54
N GLN A 126 27.33 1.05 -2.12
CA GLN A 126 26.72 0.93 -0.79
C GLN A 126 25.78 -0.27 -0.75
N SER A 127 25.62 -0.89 0.41
CA SER A 127 24.64 -1.97 0.59
C SER A 127 23.30 -1.40 1.00
N LEU A 128 22.29 -1.55 0.13
CA LEU A 128 20.95 -0.95 0.28
C LEU A 128 19.93 -2.02 0.64
N TRP A 129 19.21 -1.84 1.74
CA TRP A 129 18.23 -2.81 2.23
C TRP A 129 16.86 -2.21 2.51
N THR A 130 15.83 -2.99 2.19
CA THR A 130 14.45 -2.80 2.65
C THR A 130 14.10 -3.93 3.59
N VAL A 131 13.92 -3.62 4.88
CA VAL A 131 13.70 -4.58 5.97
C VAL A 131 12.26 -4.50 6.42
N GLN A 132 11.52 -5.62 6.38
CA GLN A 132 10.11 -5.69 6.78
C GLN A 132 9.95 -6.50 8.06
N CYS A 133 9.22 -5.94 9.01
CA CYS A 133 8.90 -6.60 10.26
C CYS A 133 7.83 -7.68 10.10
N THR A 134 7.75 -8.57 11.09
CA THR A 134 6.68 -9.57 11.18
C THR A 134 5.31 -8.90 11.35
N LYS A 135 4.25 -9.57 10.88
CA LYS A 135 2.87 -9.11 11.06
C LYS A 135 2.53 -8.94 12.54
N LYS A 136 3.02 -9.84 13.41
CA LYS A 136 2.80 -9.82 14.86
C LYS A 136 3.46 -8.59 15.50
N PHE A 137 4.74 -8.36 15.23
CA PHE A 137 5.47 -7.19 15.71
C PHE A 137 4.85 -5.88 15.23
N SER A 138 4.54 -5.79 13.94
CA SER A 138 3.92 -4.61 13.33
C SER A 138 2.58 -4.28 13.96
N LYS A 139 1.70 -5.28 14.15
CA LYS A 139 0.39 -5.09 14.78
C LYS A 139 0.51 -4.56 16.21
N LYS A 140 1.45 -5.09 17.01
CA LYS A 140 1.67 -4.66 18.40
C LYS A 140 2.18 -3.22 18.49
N ASN A 141 3.04 -2.80 17.54
CA ASN A 141 3.86 -1.60 17.70
C ASN A 141 3.46 -0.42 16.79
N ILE A 142 2.57 -0.59 15.80
CA ILE A 142 2.25 0.43 14.80
C ILE A 142 1.80 1.78 15.39
N ASN A 143 1.05 1.76 16.47
CA ASN A 143 0.57 2.97 17.13
C ASN A 143 1.65 3.65 17.98
N LEU A 144 2.52 2.88 18.61
CA LEU A 144 3.64 3.37 19.39
C LEU A 144 4.73 3.96 18.50
N LEU A 145 4.97 3.35 17.34
CA LEU A 145 5.93 3.84 16.36
C LEU A 145 5.63 5.28 15.94
N LYS A 146 4.37 5.67 15.80
CA LYS A 146 4.00 7.06 15.48
C LYS A 146 4.49 8.07 16.52
N ARG A 147 4.57 7.66 17.78
CA ARG A 147 5.00 8.53 18.89
C ARG A 147 6.52 8.51 19.08
N LYS A 148 7.17 7.38 18.79
CA LYS A 148 8.60 7.16 19.05
C LYS A 148 9.30 6.48 17.86
N PRO A 149 9.28 7.08 16.65
CA PRO A 149 9.78 6.41 15.44
C PRO A 149 11.26 6.03 15.55
N LYS A 150 12.11 6.91 16.06
CA LYS A 150 13.56 6.67 16.20
C LYS A 150 13.91 5.50 17.13
N ILE A 151 13.11 5.25 18.18
CA ILE A 151 13.34 4.12 19.09
C ILE A 151 13.11 2.80 18.34
N TYR A 152 12.00 2.71 17.61
CA TYR A 152 11.68 1.51 16.83
C TYR A 152 12.62 1.30 15.65
N GLU A 153 13.01 2.37 14.98
CA GLU A 153 14.03 2.32 13.92
C GLU A 153 15.34 1.72 14.44
N LYS A 154 15.86 2.24 15.54
CA LYS A 154 17.10 1.75 16.20
C LYS A 154 16.95 0.28 16.64
N LEU A 155 15.81 -0.11 17.22
CA LEU A 155 15.54 -1.47 17.66
C LEU A 155 15.56 -2.45 16.49
N ILE A 156 14.87 -2.11 15.39
CA ILE A 156 14.78 -2.96 14.19
C ILE A 156 16.15 -3.06 13.51
N LEU A 157 16.89 -1.95 13.39
CA LEU A 157 18.20 -1.96 12.79
C LEU A 157 19.21 -2.78 13.64
N LYS A 158 19.20 -2.63 14.96
CA LYS A 158 20.03 -3.46 15.83
C LYS A 158 19.76 -4.94 15.61
N LYS A 159 18.48 -5.34 15.52
CA LYS A 159 18.12 -6.72 15.23
C LYS A 159 18.57 -7.18 13.83
N PHE A 160 18.46 -6.31 12.82
CA PHE A 160 18.95 -6.61 11.49
C PHE A 160 20.47 -6.80 11.44
N GLU A 161 21.21 -5.98 12.18
CA GLU A 161 22.66 -6.08 12.32
C GLU A 161 23.09 -7.38 13.02
N GLU A 162 22.38 -7.78 14.08
CA GLU A 162 22.59 -9.06 14.76
C GLU A 162 22.40 -10.26 13.81
N LEU A 163 21.40 -10.19 12.93
CA LEU A 163 21.07 -11.29 12.00
C LEU A 163 21.96 -11.32 10.75
N THR A 164 22.60 -10.22 10.38
CA THR A 164 23.32 -10.09 9.11
C THR A 164 24.80 -9.80 9.24
N GLY A 165 25.27 -9.38 10.43
CA GLY A 165 26.65 -8.96 10.67
C GLY A 165 26.97 -7.52 10.21
N TYR A 166 26.01 -6.77 9.66
CA TYR A 166 26.21 -5.35 9.38
C TYR A 166 26.46 -4.58 10.66
N GLN A 167 27.13 -3.41 10.57
CA GLN A 167 27.52 -2.62 11.74
C GLN A 167 26.92 -1.22 11.69
N ALA A 168 26.34 -0.76 12.79
CA ALA A 168 25.71 0.56 12.94
C ALA A 168 26.62 1.73 12.51
N LYS A 169 27.94 1.65 12.77
CA LYS A 169 28.93 2.68 12.37
C LYS A 169 29.00 2.89 10.86
N ASN A 170 28.52 1.97 10.05
CA ASN A 170 28.52 2.03 8.60
C ASN A 170 27.21 2.56 8.02
N ILE A 171 26.19 2.86 8.83
CA ILE A 171 24.93 3.44 8.36
C ILE A 171 25.16 4.85 7.85
N ILE A 172 24.73 5.12 6.62
CA ILE A 172 24.76 6.45 5.99
C ILE A 172 23.35 6.99 5.69
N PHE A 173 22.36 6.12 5.69
CA PHE A 173 20.94 6.48 5.54
C PHE A 173 20.07 5.48 6.27
N GLN A 174 19.04 5.98 6.93
CA GLN A 174 17.99 5.15 7.50
C GLN A 174 16.64 5.89 7.49
N SER A 175 15.56 5.15 7.30
CA SER A 175 14.21 5.70 7.34
C SER A 175 13.22 4.59 7.72
N ILE A 176 12.28 4.90 8.61
CA ILE A 176 11.24 3.98 9.02
C ILE A 176 9.87 4.43 8.53
N HIS A 177 9.08 3.48 8.03
CA HIS A 177 7.72 3.73 7.55
C HIS A 177 6.71 2.76 8.17
N ALA A 178 5.53 3.30 8.49
CA ALA A 178 4.42 2.56 9.07
C ALA A 178 3.26 2.42 8.05
N TRP A 179 3.15 1.27 7.43
CA TRP A 179 2.05 0.92 6.54
C TRP A 179 0.87 0.42 7.37
N LYS A 180 -0.10 1.29 7.65
CA LYS A 180 -1.23 0.94 8.53
C LYS A 180 -2.14 -0.16 7.97
N TYR A 181 -2.26 -0.25 6.66
CA TYR A 181 -3.16 -1.15 5.94
C TYR A 181 -2.42 -1.91 4.85
N ALA A 182 -1.36 -2.65 5.22
CA ALA A 182 -0.45 -3.28 4.28
C ALA A 182 -0.95 -4.62 3.74
N TYR A 183 -1.69 -5.39 4.55
CA TYR A 183 -2.11 -6.74 4.17
C TYR A 183 -3.57 -6.97 4.51
N LYS A 184 -4.24 -7.82 3.73
CA LYS A 184 -5.53 -8.38 4.06
C LYS A 184 -5.35 -9.67 4.86
N LYS A 185 -5.96 -9.79 6.06
CA LYS A 185 -6.04 -11.04 6.83
C LYS A 185 -7.28 -11.84 6.46
N LYS A 186 -8.43 -11.14 6.40
CA LYS A 186 -9.71 -11.67 5.95
C LYS A 186 -10.36 -10.65 5.03
N GLY A 187 -11.11 -11.09 4.05
CA GLY A 187 -11.84 -10.23 3.12
C GLY A 187 -13.09 -10.90 2.61
N PRO A 188 -13.81 -10.26 1.70
CA PRO A 188 -15.03 -10.82 1.14
C PRO A 188 -14.76 -12.14 0.42
N LYS A 189 -15.74 -13.01 0.44
CA LYS A 189 -15.78 -14.22 -0.40
C LYS A 189 -16.69 -13.93 -1.59
N ASN A 190 -16.25 -14.30 -2.78
CA ASN A 190 -17.05 -14.20 -4.03
C ASN A 190 -17.51 -12.79 -4.41
N ILE A 191 -16.80 -11.75 -3.94
CA ILE A 191 -17.04 -10.37 -4.34
C ILE A 191 -15.68 -9.77 -4.69
N GLU A 192 -15.49 -9.40 -5.95
CA GLU A 192 -14.21 -8.88 -6.46
C GLU A 192 -14.20 -7.36 -6.62
N SER A 193 -15.38 -6.76 -6.77
CA SER A 193 -15.60 -5.32 -6.83
C SER A 193 -17.06 -4.99 -6.53
N LEU A 194 -17.39 -3.71 -6.45
CA LEU A 194 -18.76 -3.26 -6.23
C LEU A 194 -19.10 -2.10 -7.17
N TRP A 195 -20.30 -2.14 -7.77
CA TRP A 195 -20.89 -1.02 -8.47
C TRP A 195 -22.26 -0.70 -7.85
N ILE A 196 -22.44 0.53 -7.38
CA ILE A 196 -23.69 1.00 -6.76
C ILE A 196 -24.34 1.97 -7.71
N ASN A 197 -25.24 1.45 -8.55
CA ASN A 197 -25.85 2.20 -9.65
C ASN A 197 -26.56 3.48 -9.20
N LYS A 198 -27.31 3.42 -8.09
CA LYS A 198 -28.00 4.59 -7.51
C LYS A 198 -27.12 5.81 -7.32
N TYR A 199 -25.83 5.60 -7.01
CA TYR A 199 -24.88 6.67 -6.72
C TYR A 199 -23.79 6.78 -7.79
N GLN A 200 -23.82 5.96 -8.83
CA GLN A 200 -22.72 5.87 -9.79
C GLN A 200 -21.36 5.71 -9.07
N LEU A 201 -21.33 4.84 -8.04
CA LEU A 201 -20.20 4.62 -7.16
C LEU A 201 -19.58 3.24 -7.42
N GLY A 202 -18.33 3.24 -7.87
CA GLY A 202 -17.50 2.06 -7.99
C GLY A 202 -16.57 1.87 -6.80
N ILE A 203 -16.31 0.63 -6.42
CA ILE A 203 -15.34 0.29 -5.40
C ILE A 203 -14.53 -0.90 -5.88
N CYS A 204 -13.23 -0.72 -6.04
CA CYS A 204 -12.29 -1.80 -6.36
C CYS A 204 -10.98 -1.58 -5.62
N ALA A 205 -10.37 -2.66 -5.16
CA ALA A 205 -9.09 -2.61 -4.46
C ALA A 205 -8.51 -4.04 -4.31
N ASP A 206 -7.23 -4.13 -3.97
CA ASP A 206 -6.54 -5.39 -3.69
C ASP A 206 -7.25 -6.24 -2.62
N TRP A 207 -7.75 -5.62 -1.57
CA TRP A 207 -8.39 -6.32 -0.44
C TRP A 207 -9.68 -7.09 -0.80
N PHE A 208 -10.25 -6.89 -1.98
CA PHE A 208 -11.31 -7.78 -2.48
C PHE A 208 -10.75 -9.16 -2.83
N CYS A 209 -9.70 -9.20 -3.65
CA CYS A 209 -9.16 -10.44 -4.21
C CYS A 209 -7.97 -10.99 -3.41
N GLY A 210 -7.17 -10.13 -2.75
CA GLY A 210 -5.98 -10.55 -2.02
C GLY A 210 -5.21 -9.41 -1.37
N ASP A 211 -3.87 -9.46 -1.45
CA ASP A 211 -2.96 -8.48 -0.84
C ASP A 211 -1.75 -8.17 -1.75
N LYS A 212 -1.91 -8.38 -3.06
CA LYS A 212 -0.88 -8.12 -4.08
C LYS A 212 -1.38 -7.11 -5.11
N ALA A 213 -0.46 -6.48 -5.84
CA ALA A 213 -0.78 -5.57 -6.94
C ALA A 213 -1.67 -6.22 -8.02
N GLU A 214 -1.42 -7.50 -8.34
CA GLU A 214 -2.25 -8.31 -9.23
C GLU A 214 -3.73 -8.34 -8.79
N HIS A 215 -3.98 -8.47 -7.49
CA HIS A 215 -5.34 -8.49 -6.97
C HIS A 215 -6.07 -7.14 -7.13
N ALA A 216 -5.34 -6.03 -7.07
CA ALA A 216 -5.90 -4.71 -7.39
C ALA A 216 -6.30 -4.62 -8.87
N TRP A 217 -5.47 -5.18 -9.77
CA TRP A 217 -5.77 -5.25 -11.20
C TRP A 217 -7.01 -6.11 -11.47
N LEU A 218 -7.11 -7.31 -10.90
CA LEU A 218 -8.27 -8.20 -11.04
C LEU A 218 -9.55 -7.52 -10.56
N SER A 219 -9.51 -6.88 -9.40
CA SER A 219 -10.64 -6.12 -8.84
C SER A 219 -11.08 -4.98 -9.76
N ALA A 220 -10.13 -4.25 -10.35
CA ALA A 220 -10.42 -3.15 -11.27
C ALA A 220 -11.04 -3.64 -12.59
N ASN A 221 -10.53 -4.74 -13.16
CA ASN A 221 -11.10 -5.36 -14.37
C ASN A 221 -12.52 -5.88 -14.15
N ASN A 222 -12.78 -6.49 -12.99
CA ASN A 222 -14.12 -6.90 -12.61
C ASN A 222 -15.06 -5.70 -12.55
N LEU A 223 -14.66 -4.60 -11.88
CA LEU A 223 -15.45 -3.37 -11.83
C LEU A 223 -15.70 -2.79 -13.22
N PHE A 224 -14.69 -2.73 -14.07
CA PHE A 224 -14.83 -2.22 -15.43
C PHE A 224 -15.85 -3.02 -16.23
N SER A 225 -15.86 -4.35 -16.11
CA SER A 225 -16.84 -5.22 -16.77
C SER A 225 -18.28 -4.94 -16.30
N HIS A 226 -18.47 -4.65 -15.01
CA HIS A 226 -19.76 -4.23 -14.47
C HIS A 226 -20.21 -2.87 -15.02
N ILE A 227 -19.31 -1.88 -15.04
CA ILE A 227 -19.63 -0.54 -15.56
C ILE A 227 -19.98 -0.62 -17.04
N LYS A 228 -19.17 -1.32 -17.86
CA LYS A 228 -19.38 -1.44 -19.30
C LYS A 228 -20.76 -2.04 -19.65
N LYS A 229 -21.26 -2.97 -18.85
CA LYS A 229 -22.60 -3.56 -19.04
C LYS A 229 -23.74 -2.59 -18.71
N ASN A 230 -23.49 -1.58 -17.89
CA ASN A 230 -24.51 -0.67 -17.36
C ASN A 230 -24.41 0.75 -17.95
N LEU A 231 -23.42 1.05 -18.78
CA LEU A 231 -23.37 2.31 -19.53
C LEU A 231 -24.35 2.23 -20.69
N PRO A 232 -25.19 3.27 -20.91
CA PRO A 232 -25.97 3.37 -22.14
C PRO A 232 -24.99 3.39 -23.32
N ARG A 233 -25.33 2.59 -24.35
CA ARG A 233 -24.63 2.60 -25.64
C ARG A 233 -24.81 3.92 -26.34
#